data_a478f5d80d9199f89683c529ea644e5b
#
_entry.id   a478f5d80d9199f89683c529ea644e5b
#
_cell.length_a   1.000
_cell.length_b   1.000
_cell.length_c   1.000
_cell.angle_alpha   90.00
_cell.angle_beta   90.00
_cell.angle_gamma   90.00
#
_symmetry.space_group_name_H-M   'P 1'
#
loop_
_entity.id
_entity.type
_entity.pdbx_description
1 polymer ?
#
loop_
_entity_poly.entity_id
_entity_poly.type
_entity_poly.pdbx_seq_one_letter_code
_entity_poly.pdbx_strand_id
1 'polypeptide(L)'
;MGLKGQVYLTSYNKAEHDIAEMFYLPCMRNSNHYDRISGYFGSTIYIIAWDALREFIESNGKMRLICSPYVSDEDASALANGYSAKNNELLAESLAREVQALFDDPFLTAPAKLLAYMISKGIIDVKIAVPTGSESPNAKRLFHDKVGIFTDSDGNKVGFRGSMNETYKGLSSDGNMESIDVFPNWLDSRDAERVDDAAAFFEKLWSESVPGIVVYQFPNASKEILRTKSEGVKWNELLDEIHVEESKAKKWKPSNHIGSRTPRPHQVNALETWVKNNRRGIFEHATGSGKTFTAMCAIHDAFKRNEVVLVLVPSRDLLKQWDRELRETLLEDKIYYLLCGDNNNEWKKPGTLSSWTSDGGSTHRIILATMDTACSEDFVK
;
A
#
# COMPACT_ATOMS: atom_id res chain seq x y z
N MET A 1 -15.57 25.39 -1.72
CA MET A 1 -15.04 26.12 -0.55
C MET A 1 -13.53 26.00 -0.63
N GLY A 2 -12.75 27.04 -0.29
CA GLY A 2 -11.30 26.94 -0.28
C GLY A 2 -10.74 26.21 0.94
N LEU A 3 -9.43 26.06 1.02
CA LEU A 3 -8.74 25.40 2.13
C LEU A 3 -9.08 26.00 3.51
N LYS A 4 -9.32 27.31 3.60
CA LYS A 4 -9.72 27.99 4.84
C LYS A 4 -11.07 27.53 5.42
N GLY A 5 -11.91 26.90 4.63
CA GLY A 5 -13.19 26.37 5.08
C GLY A 5 -13.10 25.05 5.84
N GLN A 6 -11.91 24.47 5.96
CA GLN A 6 -11.65 23.20 6.65
C GLN A 6 -11.11 23.44 8.07
N VAL A 7 -11.33 22.45 8.94
CA VAL A 7 -10.75 22.44 10.29
C VAL A 7 -9.55 21.50 10.28
N TYR A 8 -8.43 22.00 10.76
CA TYR A 8 -7.17 21.23 10.81
C TYR A 8 -6.75 20.97 12.25
N LEU A 9 -6.32 19.72 12.51
CA LEU A 9 -5.54 19.41 13.70
C LEU A 9 -4.08 19.78 13.45
N THR A 10 -3.32 20.06 14.50
CA THR A 10 -1.88 20.32 14.40
C THR A 10 -1.08 19.07 13.98
N SER A 11 -1.61 17.89 14.28
CA SER A 11 -1.05 16.61 13.89
C SER A 11 -2.14 15.55 13.73
N TYR A 12 -1.87 14.56 12.89
CA TYR A 12 -2.71 13.39 12.70
C TYR A 12 -1.87 12.14 12.87
N ASN A 13 -2.42 11.14 13.56
CA ASN A 13 -1.81 9.83 13.77
C ASN A 13 -2.81 8.76 13.38
N LYS A 14 -2.43 7.80 12.55
CA LYS A 14 -3.33 6.73 12.07
C LYS A 14 -3.86 5.81 13.17
N ALA A 15 -3.26 5.80 14.36
CA ALA A 15 -3.82 5.08 15.49
C ALA A 15 -5.16 5.68 15.97
N GLU A 16 -5.36 6.98 15.76
CA GLU A 16 -6.49 7.74 16.29
C GLU A 16 -7.32 8.43 15.21
N HIS A 17 -6.72 8.66 14.02
CA HIS A 17 -7.30 9.47 12.97
C HIS A 17 -7.26 8.76 11.63
N ASP A 18 -8.30 8.85 10.84
CA ASP A 18 -8.26 8.55 9.40
C ASP A 18 -7.66 9.75 8.66
N ILE A 19 -6.34 9.67 8.36
CA ILE A 19 -5.61 10.77 7.70
C ILE A 19 -6.19 11.04 6.29
N ALA A 20 -6.68 10.01 5.60
CA ALA A 20 -7.29 10.18 4.29
C ALA A 20 -8.56 11.04 4.40
N GLU A 21 -9.53 10.59 5.18
CA GLU A 21 -10.84 11.22 5.27
C GLU A 21 -10.81 12.57 6.02
N MET A 22 -9.96 12.69 7.05
CA MET A 22 -9.93 13.89 7.90
C MET A 22 -9.01 14.98 7.38
N PHE A 23 -8.03 14.67 6.50
CA PHE A 23 -7.05 15.64 6.05
C PHE A 23 -6.80 15.58 4.54
N TYR A 24 -6.30 14.46 4.01
CA TYR A 24 -5.75 14.41 2.64
C TYR A 24 -6.82 14.67 1.57
N LEU A 25 -7.94 13.95 1.63
CA LEU A 25 -9.02 14.08 0.64
C LEU A 25 -9.71 15.45 0.71
N PRO A 26 -10.05 16.01 1.89
CA PRO A 26 -10.54 17.37 2.00
C PRO A 26 -9.59 18.43 1.44
N CYS A 27 -8.28 18.32 1.70
CA CYS A 27 -7.29 19.22 1.13
C CYS A 27 -7.25 19.11 -0.40
N MET A 28 -7.23 17.91 -0.96
CA MET A 28 -7.19 17.69 -2.41
C MET A 28 -8.43 18.27 -3.10
N ARG A 29 -9.65 18.05 -2.57
CA ARG A 29 -10.89 18.62 -3.12
C ARG A 29 -10.92 20.15 -3.15
N ASN A 30 -10.26 20.78 -2.18
CA ASN A 30 -10.32 22.24 -2.01
C ASN A 30 -9.05 22.96 -2.51
N SER A 31 -8.20 22.27 -3.24
CA SER A 31 -6.97 22.83 -3.83
C SER A 31 -6.97 22.71 -5.36
N ASN A 32 -6.18 23.56 -6.00
CA ASN A 32 -5.88 23.48 -7.42
C ASN A 32 -4.39 23.29 -7.69
N HIS A 33 -3.56 23.23 -6.65
CA HIS A 33 -2.14 22.94 -6.77
C HIS A 33 -1.70 22.01 -5.63
N TYR A 34 -0.89 21.01 -5.97
CA TYR A 34 -0.34 20.09 -4.98
C TYR A 34 1.13 19.82 -5.29
N ASP A 35 2.01 20.28 -4.42
CA ASP A 35 3.44 20.02 -4.46
C ASP A 35 3.81 18.95 -3.45
N ARG A 36 4.48 17.90 -3.90
CA ARG A 36 4.77 16.73 -3.08
C ARG A 36 6.22 16.29 -3.17
N ILE A 37 6.88 16.15 -2.03
CA ILE A 37 8.12 15.40 -1.85
C ILE A 37 7.75 14.09 -1.16
N SER A 38 8.13 12.95 -1.73
CA SER A 38 7.81 11.63 -1.19
C SER A 38 9.01 10.68 -1.30
N GLY A 39 9.27 9.88 -0.27
CA GLY A 39 10.29 8.84 -0.35
C GLY A 39 9.92 7.75 -1.37
N TYR A 40 8.64 7.39 -1.43
CA TYR A 40 8.09 6.45 -2.41
C TYR A 40 6.80 6.99 -3.01
N PHE A 41 6.56 6.65 -4.25
CA PHE A 41 5.34 6.97 -4.97
C PHE A 41 4.72 5.69 -5.54
N GLY A 42 3.40 5.62 -5.56
CA GLY A 42 2.66 4.55 -6.23
C GLY A 42 1.28 5.01 -6.65
N SER A 43 0.93 4.80 -7.91
CA SER A 43 -0.36 5.18 -8.48
C SER A 43 -1.57 4.57 -7.76
N THR A 44 -1.35 3.51 -6.97
CA THR A 44 -2.38 2.89 -6.12
C THR A 44 -3.01 3.82 -5.10
N ILE A 45 -2.38 4.96 -4.78
CA ILE A 45 -2.98 6.00 -3.93
C ILE A 45 -4.30 6.52 -4.53
N TYR A 46 -4.44 6.51 -5.85
CA TYR A 46 -5.63 7.00 -6.55
C TYR A 46 -6.86 6.13 -6.32
N ILE A 47 -6.71 4.89 -5.86
CA ILE A 47 -7.82 4.03 -5.42
C ILE A 47 -8.54 4.65 -4.22
N ILE A 48 -7.80 5.29 -3.31
CA ILE A 48 -8.39 5.96 -2.16
C ILE A 48 -8.83 7.38 -2.53
N ALA A 49 -8.02 8.05 -3.32
CA ALA A 49 -8.19 9.47 -3.63
C ALA A 49 -9.09 9.75 -4.84
N TRP A 50 -9.67 8.73 -5.51
CA TRP A 50 -10.35 8.86 -6.80
C TRP A 50 -11.41 9.97 -6.85
N ASP A 51 -12.23 10.10 -5.81
CA ASP A 51 -13.30 11.09 -5.75
C ASP A 51 -12.77 12.52 -5.56
N ALA A 52 -11.84 12.69 -4.62
CA ALA A 52 -11.17 13.96 -4.41
C ALA A 52 -10.29 14.36 -5.61
N LEU A 53 -9.67 13.38 -6.26
CA LEU A 53 -8.87 13.60 -7.47
C LEU A 53 -9.74 14.03 -8.64
N ARG A 54 -10.98 13.52 -8.75
CA ARG A 54 -11.96 13.98 -9.75
C ARG A 54 -12.20 15.48 -9.62
N GLU A 55 -12.58 15.95 -8.44
CA GLU A 55 -12.83 17.36 -8.16
C GLU A 55 -11.57 18.22 -8.40
N PHE A 56 -10.40 17.71 -8.02
CA PHE A 56 -9.12 18.37 -8.27
C PHE A 56 -8.84 18.55 -9.77
N ILE A 57 -9.07 17.51 -10.59
CA ILE A 57 -8.88 17.55 -12.05
C ILE A 57 -9.91 18.51 -12.70
N GLU A 58 -11.16 18.45 -12.29
CA GLU A 58 -12.24 19.34 -12.78
C GLU A 58 -11.96 20.81 -12.45
N SER A 59 -11.27 21.08 -11.34
CA SER A 59 -10.79 22.42 -10.96
C SER A 59 -9.51 22.84 -11.67
N ASN A 60 -9.10 22.17 -12.77
CA ASN A 60 -7.82 22.36 -13.45
C ASN A 60 -6.59 22.20 -12.55
N GLY A 61 -6.68 21.30 -11.59
CA GLY A 61 -5.63 21.02 -10.64
C GLY A 61 -4.32 20.59 -11.30
N LYS A 62 -3.20 21.00 -10.69
CA LYS A 62 -1.84 20.65 -11.11
C LYS A 62 -1.07 20.06 -9.95
N MET A 63 -0.38 18.96 -10.20
CA MET A 63 0.44 18.27 -9.20
C MET A 63 1.89 18.23 -9.67
N ARG A 64 2.82 18.54 -8.77
CA ARG A 64 4.26 18.33 -8.98
C ARG A 64 4.77 17.36 -7.91
N LEU A 65 5.39 16.29 -8.34
CA LEU A 65 5.91 15.26 -7.47
C LEU A 65 7.41 15.09 -7.62
N ILE A 66 8.13 15.12 -6.52
CA ILE A 66 9.53 14.70 -6.44
C ILE A 66 9.58 13.43 -5.58
N CYS A 67 10.10 12.33 -6.13
CA CYS A 67 10.23 11.09 -5.39
C CYS A 67 11.59 10.44 -5.59
N SER A 68 11.92 9.50 -4.70
CA SER A 68 13.06 8.61 -4.88
C SER A 68 12.72 7.53 -5.91
N PRO A 69 13.64 7.09 -6.75
CA PRO A 69 13.42 5.91 -7.56
C PRO A 69 13.36 4.68 -6.62
N TYR A 70 12.43 3.79 -6.88
CA TYR A 70 12.52 2.45 -6.33
C TYR A 70 13.52 1.68 -7.18
N VAL A 71 14.70 1.40 -6.65
CA VAL A 71 15.79 0.71 -7.38
C VAL A 71 16.13 -0.62 -6.73
N SER A 72 16.40 -1.65 -7.54
CA SER A 72 16.92 -2.93 -7.06
C SER A 72 18.23 -2.75 -6.27
N ASP A 73 18.62 -3.74 -5.47
CA ASP A 73 19.88 -3.66 -4.72
C ASP A 73 21.09 -3.45 -5.62
N GLU A 74 21.11 -3.97 -6.85
CA GLU A 74 22.13 -3.76 -7.86
C GLU A 74 22.14 -2.33 -8.38
N ASP A 75 20.97 -1.79 -8.71
CA ASP A 75 20.83 -0.42 -9.19
C ASP A 75 21.15 0.59 -8.07
N ALA A 76 20.75 0.30 -6.82
CA ALA A 76 21.09 1.12 -5.66
C ALA A 76 22.61 1.15 -5.41
N SER A 77 23.31 0.02 -5.63
CA SER A 77 24.77 -0.06 -5.54
C SER A 77 25.45 0.76 -6.63
N ALA A 78 24.95 0.72 -7.87
CA ALA A 78 25.43 1.54 -8.97
C ALA A 78 25.25 3.05 -8.73
N LEU A 79 24.10 3.45 -8.17
CA LEU A 79 23.82 4.84 -7.77
C LEU A 79 24.70 5.31 -6.60
N ALA A 80 24.93 4.43 -5.60
CA ALA A 80 25.77 4.74 -4.44
C ALA A 80 27.26 4.90 -4.81
N ASN A 81 27.72 4.23 -5.88
CA ASN A 81 29.10 4.31 -6.36
C ASN A 81 29.38 5.56 -7.24
N GLY A 82 28.56 6.60 -7.12
CA GLY A 82 28.81 7.87 -7.80
C GLY A 82 28.61 7.81 -9.30
N TYR A 83 27.63 7.07 -9.75
CA TYR A 83 27.22 7.07 -11.15
C TYR A 83 26.96 8.52 -11.57
N SER A 84 27.87 9.06 -12.39
CA SER A 84 27.77 10.44 -12.87
C SER A 84 26.48 10.59 -13.69
N ALA A 85 25.88 11.78 -13.66
CA ALA A 85 24.65 12.16 -14.36
C ALA A 85 24.61 11.81 -15.87
N LYS A 86 25.69 11.31 -16.44
CA LYS A 86 25.80 10.88 -17.85
C LYS A 86 25.18 9.51 -18.15
N ASN A 87 24.88 8.66 -17.13
CA ASN A 87 24.33 7.33 -17.35
C ASN A 87 22.87 7.25 -16.86
N ASN A 88 22.01 8.05 -17.46
CA ASN A 88 20.56 8.04 -17.20
C ASN A 88 19.87 6.73 -17.64
N GLU A 89 20.54 5.90 -18.44
CA GLU A 89 19.93 4.69 -19.03
C GLU A 89 19.49 3.67 -17.97
N LEU A 90 20.34 3.37 -16.99
CA LEU A 90 19.99 2.40 -15.92
C LEU A 90 18.82 2.88 -15.04
N LEU A 91 18.80 4.16 -14.71
CA LEU A 91 17.69 4.76 -13.96
C LEU A 91 16.39 4.74 -14.79
N ALA A 92 16.49 5.08 -16.08
CA ALA A 92 15.36 5.06 -17.00
C ALA A 92 14.81 3.63 -17.19
N GLU A 93 15.67 2.63 -17.34
CA GLU A 93 15.29 1.24 -17.47
C GLU A 93 14.67 0.67 -16.18
N SER A 94 15.23 1.01 -15.01
CA SER A 94 14.67 0.59 -13.73
C SER A 94 13.25 1.14 -13.55
N LEU A 95 13.06 2.44 -13.78
CA LEU A 95 11.77 3.08 -13.67
C LEU A 95 10.77 2.62 -14.73
N ALA A 96 11.23 2.35 -15.96
CA ALA A 96 10.40 1.78 -17.02
C ALA A 96 9.91 0.37 -16.65
N ARG A 97 10.76 -0.47 -16.06
CA ARG A 97 10.36 -1.80 -15.56
C ARG A 97 9.31 -1.72 -14.46
N GLU A 98 9.45 -0.79 -13.51
CA GLU A 98 8.46 -0.59 -12.45
C GLU A 98 7.13 -0.08 -12.99
N VAL A 99 7.17 0.86 -13.93
CA VAL A 99 5.97 1.33 -14.61
C VAL A 99 5.30 0.19 -15.37
N GLN A 100 6.08 -0.67 -16.05
CA GLN A 100 5.53 -1.84 -16.74
C GLN A 100 4.92 -2.84 -15.74
N ALA A 101 5.55 -3.09 -14.60
CA ALA A 101 5.02 -3.96 -13.56
C ALA A 101 3.68 -3.45 -13.00
N LEU A 102 3.50 -2.12 -12.93
CA LEU A 102 2.20 -1.52 -12.57
C LEU A 102 1.11 -1.82 -13.61
N PHE A 103 1.46 -1.91 -14.91
CA PHE A 103 0.49 -2.26 -15.96
C PHE A 103 0.19 -3.75 -16.04
N ASP A 104 1.13 -4.58 -15.66
CA ASP A 104 1.01 -6.05 -15.71
C ASP A 104 0.25 -6.59 -14.48
N ASP A 105 0.14 -5.80 -13.40
CA ASP A 105 -0.68 -6.14 -12.24
C ASP A 105 -2.17 -5.88 -12.55
N PRO A 106 -3.01 -6.91 -12.59
CA PRO A 106 -4.44 -6.77 -12.90
C PRO A 106 -5.21 -5.90 -11.90
N PHE A 107 -4.65 -5.68 -10.69
CA PHE A 107 -5.20 -4.79 -9.68
C PHE A 107 -4.89 -3.32 -9.93
N LEU A 108 -3.75 -3.05 -10.55
CA LEU A 108 -3.21 -1.70 -10.68
C LEU A 108 -3.51 -1.10 -12.06
N THR A 109 -4.24 -1.82 -12.92
CA THR A 109 -4.45 -1.40 -14.31
C THR A 109 -5.17 -0.06 -14.40
N ALA A 110 -6.24 0.16 -13.67
CA ALA A 110 -7.00 1.41 -13.73
C ALA A 110 -6.24 2.60 -13.09
N PRO A 111 -5.64 2.49 -11.87
CA PRO A 111 -4.78 3.54 -11.33
C PRO A 111 -3.57 3.88 -12.19
N ALA A 112 -2.94 2.87 -12.81
CA ALA A 112 -1.80 3.09 -13.70
C ALA A 112 -2.20 3.81 -15.00
N LYS A 113 -3.33 3.46 -15.60
CA LYS A 113 -3.92 4.18 -16.75
C LYS A 113 -4.27 5.62 -16.38
N LEU A 114 -4.82 5.87 -15.18
CA LEU A 114 -5.11 7.20 -14.70
C LEU A 114 -3.83 8.03 -14.51
N LEU A 115 -2.76 7.45 -13.95
CA LEU A 115 -1.45 8.09 -13.88
C LEU A 115 -0.94 8.45 -15.28
N ALA A 116 -1.01 7.52 -16.22
CA ALA A 116 -0.63 7.74 -17.61
C ALA A 116 -1.40 8.90 -18.23
N TYR A 117 -2.71 8.92 -18.04
CA TYR A 117 -3.56 10.01 -18.51
C TYR A 117 -3.13 11.36 -17.90
N MET A 118 -2.96 11.44 -16.58
CA MET A 118 -2.58 12.68 -15.89
C MET A 118 -1.22 13.20 -16.36
N ILE A 119 -0.23 12.32 -16.59
CA ILE A 119 1.08 12.72 -17.14
C ILE A 119 0.92 13.22 -18.58
N SER A 120 0.17 12.54 -19.43
CA SER A 120 -0.05 12.90 -20.85
C SER A 120 -0.74 14.26 -21.00
N LYS A 121 -1.62 14.60 -20.06
CA LYS A 121 -2.36 15.88 -20.02
C LYS A 121 -1.61 16.98 -19.22
N GLY A 122 -0.44 16.69 -18.68
CA GLY A 122 0.31 17.62 -17.85
C GLY A 122 -0.45 18.04 -16.59
N ILE A 123 -1.27 17.15 -16.04
CA ILE A 123 -1.93 17.32 -14.74
C ILE A 123 -0.94 17.02 -13.63
N ILE A 124 -0.13 15.98 -13.79
CA ILE A 124 0.97 15.63 -12.90
C ILE A 124 2.30 15.72 -13.66
N ASP A 125 3.31 16.33 -13.02
CA ASP A 125 4.69 16.26 -13.46
C ASP A 125 5.54 15.59 -12.35
N VAL A 126 6.40 14.64 -12.74
CA VAL A 126 7.17 13.81 -11.80
C VAL A 126 8.65 14.00 -12.07
N LYS A 127 9.42 14.26 -11.02
CA LYS A 127 10.87 14.28 -11.03
C LYS A 127 11.44 13.28 -10.03
N ILE A 128 12.62 12.75 -10.33
CA ILE A 128 13.31 11.77 -9.50
C ILE A 128 14.50 12.43 -8.82
N ALA A 129 14.55 12.38 -7.49
CA ALA A 129 15.65 12.94 -6.70
C ALA A 129 16.60 11.83 -6.22
N VAL A 130 17.88 12.01 -6.47
CA VAL A 130 18.95 11.08 -6.09
C VAL A 130 20.03 11.85 -5.31
N PRO A 131 20.27 11.52 -4.03
CA PRO A 131 21.37 12.09 -3.28
C PRO A 131 22.71 11.68 -3.89
N THR A 132 23.63 12.66 -4.03
CA THR A 132 25.01 12.44 -4.49
C THR A 132 25.99 12.41 -3.32
N GLY A 133 27.14 11.75 -3.49
CA GLY A 133 28.27 11.86 -2.56
C GLY A 133 28.13 11.02 -1.30
N SER A 134 28.24 9.70 -1.45
CA SER A 134 28.70 8.83 -0.37
C SER A 134 30.13 8.40 -0.69
N GLU A 135 31.11 8.93 0.02
CA GLU A 135 32.51 8.47 -0.08
C GLU A 135 32.70 7.05 0.50
N SER A 136 31.68 6.51 1.15
CA SER A 136 31.70 5.17 1.73
C SER A 136 30.89 4.19 0.90
N PRO A 137 31.47 3.06 0.45
CA PRO A 137 30.76 2.04 -0.32
C PRO A 137 29.52 1.44 0.39
N ASN A 138 29.44 1.60 1.71
CA ASN A 138 28.37 1.04 2.55
C ASN A 138 27.31 2.06 2.97
N ALA A 139 27.44 3.35 2.61
CA ALA A 139 26.47 4.38 2.98
C ALA A 139 25.49 4.65 1.85
N LYS A 140 24.47 3.82 1.73
CA LYS A 140 23.31 4.07 0.83
C LYS A 140 22.53 5.28 1.39
N ARG A 141 22.65 6.44 0.76
CA ARG A 141 21.81 7.60 1.06
C ARG A 141 20.53 7.50 0.23
N LEU A 142 19.38 7.48 0.89
CA LEU A 142 18.09 7.53 0.23
C LEU A 142 17.51 8.94 0.34
N PHE A 143 16.91 9.41 -0.75
CA PHE A 143 16.03 10.55 -0.69
C PHE A 143 14.71 10.11 -0.05
N HIS A 144 14.47 10.52 1.21
CA HIS A 144 13.39 9.95 2.01
C HIS A 144 12.57 11.00 2.76
N ASP A 145 12.62 12.25 2.33
CA ASP A 145 11.79 13.31 2.90
C ASP A 145 10.33 13.16 2.45
N LYS A 146 9.39 13.63 3.27
CA LYS A 146 7.96 13.55 2.99
C LYS A 146 7.30 14.84 3.41
N VAL A 147 7.07 15.70 2.41
CA VAL A 147 6.46 17.01 2.56
C VAL A 147 5.39 17.16 1.49
N GLY A 148 4.24 17.69 1.85
CA GLY A 148 3.21 18.04 0.89
C GLY A 148 2.68 19.45 1.14
N ILE A 149 2.30 20.16 0.09
CA ILE A 149 1.75 21.50 0.14
C ILE A 149 0.57 21.55 -0.81
N PHE A 150 -0.62 21.70 -0.25
CA PHE A 150 -1.84 21.99 -0.98
C PHE A 150 -2.01 23.50 -1.09
N THR A 151 -2.43 24.00 -2.25
CA THR A 151 -2.69 25.42 -2.48
C THR A 151 -4.04 25.56 -3.16
N ASP A 152 -4.89 26.46 -2.67
CA ASP A 152 -6.19 26.78 -3.27
C ASP A 152 -6.09 27.94 -4.27
N SER A 153 -7.22 28.26 -4.94
CA SER A 153 -7.32 29.34 -5.92
C SER A 153 -7.03 30.73 -5.34
N ASP A 154 -7.21 30.90 -4.03
CA ASP A 154 -6.98 32.17 -3.34
C ASP A 154 -5.53 32.32 -2.84
N GLY A 155 -4.67 31.30 -3.10
CA GLY A 155 -3.28 31.27 -2.68
C GLY A 155 -3.07 30.84 -1.22
N ASN A 156 -4.10 30.38 -0.53
CA ASN A 156 -3.95 29.80 0.79
C ASN A 156 -3.25 28.44 0.68
N LYS A 157 -2.34 28.15 1.61
CA LYS A 157 -1.54 26.93 1.61
C LYS A 157 -1.68 26.15 2.89
N VAL A 158 -1.79 24.85 2.77
CA VAL A 158 -1.68 23.90 3.88
C VAL A 158 -0.49 22.99 3.61
N GLY A 159 0.55 23.14 4.43
CA GLY A 159 1.69 22.25 4.45
C GLY A 159 1.50 21.08 5.39
N PHE A 160 2.15 19.96 5.09
CA PHE A 160 2.29 18.85 6.03
C PHE A 160 3.63 18.15 5.87
N ARG A 161 4.13 17.59 6.97
CA ARG A 161 5.36 16.81 7.01
C ARG A 161 5.19 15.64 7.97
N GLY A 162 5.76 14.48 7.64
CA GLY A 162 5.71 13.31 8.50
C GLY A 162 6.27 12.06 7.87
N SER A 163 5.74 10.90 8.26
CA SER A 163 6.21 9.61 7.76
C SER A 163 5.51 9.15 6.47
N MET A 164 4.34 9.70 6.15
CA MET A 164 3.44 9.25 5.08
C MET A 164 4.02 9.43 3.67
N ASN A 165 4.18 8.32 2.96
CA ASN A 165 4.52 8.30 1.54
C ASN A 165 3.27 8.47 0.66
N GLU A 166 3.48 8.87 -0.61
CA GLU A 166 2.44 8.98 -1.63
C GLU A 166 2.12 7.61 -2.23
N THR A 167 1.56 6.73 -1.41
CA THR A 167 1.23 5.33 -1.75
C THR A 167 -0.07 4.91 -1.09
N TYR A 168 -0.70 3.84 -1.61
CA TYR A 168 -1.88 3.24 -0.97
C TYR A 168 -1.64 2.95 0.52
N LYS A 169 -0.55 2.26 0.86
CA LYS A 169 -0.21 1.93 2.26
C LYS A 169 0.09 3.15 3.12
N GLY A 170 0.58 4.22 2.52
CA GLY A 170 0.81 5.49 3.20
C GLY A 170 -0.50 6.17 3.59
N LEU A 171 -1.53 6.13 2.74
CA LEU A 171 -2.79 6.85 2.93
C LEU A 171 -3.90 5.98 3.55
N SER A 172 -4.03 4.71 3.16
CA SER A 172 -5.08 3.79 3.62
C SER A 172 -5.11 3.66 5.14
N SER A 173 -6.31 3.63 5.74
CA SER A 173 -6.54 3.45 7.19
C SER A 173 -5.99 2.11 7.71
N ASP A 174 -5.96 1.08 6.86
CA ASP A 174 -5.39 -0.24 7.16
C ASP A 174 -3.94 -0.41 6.69
N GLY A 175 -3.30 0.69 6.25
CA GLY A 175 -1.92 0.73 5.75
C GLY A 175 -0.86 0.78 6.85
N ASN A 176 0.28 1.41 6.54
CA ASN A 176 1.34 1.63 7.51
C ASN A 176 0.87 2.57 8.63
N MET A 177 1.44 2.40 9.83
CA MET A 177 1.27 3.38 10.90
C MET A 177 2.03 4.65 10.53
N GLU A 178 1.28 5.70 10.22
CA GLU A 178 1.81 6.98 9.76
C GLU A 178 1.36 8.11 10.68
N SER A 179 2.18 9.15 10.76
CA SER A 179 1.84 10.41 11.40
C SER A 179 2.29 11.59 10.56
N ILE A 180 1.53 12.67 10.62
CA ILE A 180 1.85 13.93 9.95
C ILE A 180 1.58 15.11 10.87
N ASP A 181 2.43 16.13 10.81
CA ASP A 181 2.17 17.46 11.34
C ASP A 181 1.63 18.34 10.21
N VAL A 182 0.65 19.18 10.53
CA VAL A 182 -0.06 20.03 9.57
C VAL A 182 0.04 21.49 9.98
N PHE A 183 0.30 22.35 9.02
CA PHE A 183 0.53 23.78 9.22
C PHE A 183 -0.14 24.62 8.13
N PRO A 184 -1.33 25.17 8.40
CA PRO A 184 -1.98 26.14 7.50
C PRO A 184 -1.32 27.53 7.59
N ASN A 185 -1.07 28.20 6.44
CA ASN A 185 -0.34 29.45 6.42
C ASN A 185 -1.09 30.68 6.95
N TRP A 186 -2.35 30.53 7.36
CA TRP A 186 -3.20 31.63 7.83
C TRP A 186 -3.53 31.59 9.32
N LEU A 187 -3.18 30.52 10.05
CA LEU A 187 -3.55 30.37 11.46
C LEU A 187 -2.60 31.16 12.38
N ASP A 188 -1.31 31.03 12.16
CA ASP A 188 -0.29 31.78 12.90
C ASP A 188 0.98 32.01 12.06
N SER A 189 1.85 32.91 12.54
CA SER A 189 3.06 33.31 11.81
C SER A 189 4.10 32.18 11.68
N ARG A 190 4.18 31.29 12.66
CA ARG A 190 5.13 30.19 12.66
C ARG A 190 4.74 29.12 11.64
N ASP A 191 3.46 28.82 11.53
CA ASP A 191 2.95 27.89 10.52
C ASP A 191 3.09 28.48 9.12
N ALA A 192 2.84 29.81 8.96
CA ALA A 192 3.11 30.49 7.71
C ALA A 192 4.60 30.38 7.27
N GLU A 193 5.53 30.62 8.19
CA GLU A 193 6.97 30.46 7.94
C GLU A 193 7.33 29.01 7.56
N ARG A 194 6.77 28.00 8.25
CA ARG A 194 7.00 26.58 7.91
C ARG A 194 6.51 26.22 6.50
N VAL A 195 5.38 26.75 6.08
CA VAL A 195 4.86 26.55 4.71
C VAL A 195 5.77 27.21 3.68
N ASP A 196 6.18 28.44 3.95
CA ASP A 196 7.03 29.19 3.04
C ASP A 196 8.42 28.54 2.91
N ASP A 197 9.01 28.09 4.00
CA ASP A 197 10.26 27.32 3.99
C ASP A 197 10.12 26.01 3.21
N ALA A 198 9.02 25.27 3.42
CA ALA A 198 8.75 24.03 2.70
C ALA A 198 8.56 24.28 1.19
N ALA A 199 7.82 25.33 0.82
CA ALA A 199 7.64 25.74 -0.57
C ALA A 199 8.96 26.19 -1.22
N ALA A 200 9.75 27.00 -0.52
CA ALA A 200 11.06 27.43 -0.99
C ALA A 200 12.02 26.25 -1.19
N PHE A 201 11.99 25.27 -0.28
CA PHE A 201 12.81 24.06 -0.44
C PHE A 201 12.32 23.19 -1.61
N PHE A 202 11.01 23.04 -1.78
CA PHE A 202 10.44 22.35 -2.93
C PHE A 202 10.90 23.00 -4.24
N GLU A 203 10.81 24.33 -4.37
CA GLU A 203 11.25 25.06 -5.57
C GLU A 203 12.76 24.90 -5.84
N LYS A 204 13.59 24.90 -4.80
CA LYS A 204 15.03 24.62 -4.96
C LYS A 204 15.29 23.22 -5.48
N LEU A 205 14.56 22.20 -4.99
CA LEU A 205 14.64 20.83 -5.51
C LEU A 205 14.12 20.77 -6.95
N TRP A 206 12.96 21.38 -7.20
CA TRP A 206 12.32 21.38 -8.51
C TRP A 206 13.20 22.03 -9.58
N SER A 207 13.91 23.11 -9.24
CA SER A 207 14.86 23.82 -10.10
C SER A 207 16.27 23.24 -10.10
N GLU A 208 16.48 22.07 -9.48
CA GLU A 208 17.77 21.35 -9.44
C GLU A 208 18.90 22.15 -8.78
N SER A 209 18.57 23.03 -7.84
CA SER A 209 19.52 23.95 -7.20
C SER A 209 19.97 23.54 -5.79
N VAL A 210 19.62 22.32 -5.32
CA VAL A 210 20.02 21.83 -4.00
C VAL A 210 21.36 21.09 -4.10
N PRO A 211 22.42 21.55 -3.43
CA PRO A 211 23.71 20.87 -3.43
C PRO A 211 23.61 19.44 -2.85
N GLY A 212 24.26 18.48 -3.50
CA GLY A 212 24.26 17.08 -3.04
C GLY A 212 23.00 16.28 -3.40
N ILE A 213 22.09 16.84 -4.18
CA ILE A 213 20.94 16.14 -4.74
C ILE A 213 20.89 16.41 -6.24
N VAL A 214 20.86 15.36 -7.05
CA VAL A 214 20.57 15.47 -8.48
C VAL A 214 19.10 15.12 -8.70
N VAL A 215 18.42 15.97 -9.46
CA VAL A 215 17.02 15.77 -9.79
C VAL A 215 16.91 15.50 -11.28
N TYR A 216 16.27 14.39 -11.64
CA TYR A 216 16.07 13.98 -13.02
C TYR A 216 14.63 14.18 -13.45
N GLN A 217 14.44 14.61 -14.68
CA GLN A 217 13.13 14.56 -15.32
C GLN A 217 12.64 13.10 -15.37
N PHE A 218 11.35 12.89 -15.23
CA PHE A 218 10.77 11.56 -15.38
C PHE A 218 11.25 10.93 -16.69
N PRO A 219 11.84 9.73 -16.68
CA PRO A 219 12.50 9.16 -17.85
C PRO A 219 11.59 9.09 -19.09
N ASN A 220 12.13 9.46 -20.23
CA ASN A 220 11.34 9.52 -21.47
C ASN A 220 10.74 8.17 -21.87
N ALA A 221 11.47 7.06 -21.64
CA ALA A 221 10.95 5.71 -21.88
C ALA A 221 9.68 5.43 -21.09
N SER A 222 9.65 5.77 -19.79
CA SER A 222 8.46 5.63 -18.95
C SER A 222 7.34 6.55 -19.38
N LYS A 223 7.63 7.79 -19.77
CA LYS A 223 6.63 8.73 -20.31
C LYS A 223 6.00 8.20 -21.60
N GLU A 224 6.76 7.61 -22.50
CA GLU A 224 6.23 7.02 -23.74
C GLU A 224 5.36 5.80 -23.47
N ILE A 225 5.76 4.90 -22.58
CA ILE A 225 4.92 3.77 -22.16
C ILE A 225 3.58 4.26 -21.61
N LEU A 226 3.64 5.24 -20.70
CA LEU A 226 2.44 5.83 -20.10
C LEU A 226 1.57 6.51 -21.16
N ARG A 227 2.17 7.27 -22.10
CA ARG A 227 1.46 7.96 -23.16
C ARG A 227 0.74 6.99 -24.11
N THR A 228 1.43 5.94 -24.56
CA THR A 228 0.84 4.92 -25.44
C THR A 228 -0.35 4.23 -24.76
N LYS A 229 -0.24 3.92 -23.47
CA LYS A 229 -1.32 3.29 -22.71
C LYS A 229 -2.51 4.21 -22.44
N SER A 230 -2.31 5.54 -22.46
CA SER A 230 -3.38 6.52 -22.25
C SER A 230 -4.09 6.97 -23.54
N GLU A 231 -3.59 6.57 -24.72
CA GLU A 231 -4.22 6.91 -26.00
C GLU A 231 -5.63 6.31 -26.08
N GLY A 232 -6.61 7.18 -26.36
CA GLY A 232 -8.03 6.77 -26.50
C GLY A 232 -8.80 6.60 -25.19
N VAL A 233 -8.17 6.80 -24.04
CA VAL A 233 -8.80 6.65 -22.73
C VAL A 233 -9.46 7.96 -22.30
N LYS A 234 -10.72 7.88 -21.90
CA LYS A 234 -11.41 8.99 -21.25
C LYS A 234 -11.26 8.88 -19.75
N TRP A 235 -10.76 9.92 -19.09
CA TRP A 235 -10.46 9.92 -17.67
C TRP A 235 -11.69 9.64 -16.77
N ASN A 236 -12.88 10.09 -17.19
CA ASN A 236 -14.11 9.79 -16.46
C ASN A 236 -14.41 8.28 -16.45
N GLU A 237 -14.18 7.60 -17.58
CA GLU A 237 -14.37 6.14 -17.67
C GLU A 237 -13.38 5.41 -16.74
N LEU A 238 -12.14 5.89 -16.64
CA LEU A 238 -11.16 5.34 -15.68
C LEU A 238 -11.56 5.54 -14.23
N LEU A 239 -12.05 6.73 -13.88
CA LEU A 239 -12.54 6.98 -12.54
C LEU A 239 -13.76 6.14 -12.19
N ASP A 240 -14.64 5.92 -13.17
CA ASP A 240 -15.78 5.03 -13.00
C ASP A 240 -15.34 3.57 -12.85
N GLU A 241 -14.33 3.11 -13.60
CA GLU A 241 -13.71 1.78 -13.39
C GLU A 241 -13.13 1.63 -11.98
N ILE A 242 -12.34 2.62 -11.53
CA ILE A 242 -11.76 2.63 -10.17
C ILE A 242 -12.87 2.61 -9.11
N HIS A 243 -13.90 3.42 -9.28
CA HIS A 243 -15.05 3.45 -8.38
C HIS A 243 -15.82 2.12 -8.35
N VAL A 244 -15.99 1.48 -9.49
CA VAL A 244 -16.62 0.16 -9.58
C VAL A 244 -15.75 -0.89 -8.87
N GLU A 245 -14.44 -0.85 -9.04
CA GLU A 245 -13.51 -1.74 -8.34
C GLU A 245 -13.52 -1.49 -6.82
N GLU A 246 -13.49 -0.25 -6.38
CA GLU A 246 -13.63 0.12 -4.98
C GLU A 246 -14.99 -0.32 -4.41
N SER A 247 -16.07 -0.10 -5.17
CA SER A 247 -17.42 -0.51 -4.78
C SER A 247 -17.58 -2.02 -4.73
N LYS A 248 -16.90 -2.78 -5.62
CA LYS A 248 -16.84 -4.24 -5.55
C LYS A 248 -16.04 -4.71 -4.34
N ALA A 249 -14.92 -4.07 -4.07
CA ALA A 249 -14.12 -4.33 -2.88
C ALA A 249 -14.90 -3.99 -1.58
N LYS A 250 -15.66 -2.90 -1.58
CA LYS A 250 -16.57 -2.53 -0.47
C LYS A 250 -17.83 -3.42 -0.40
N LYS A 251 -18.33 -3.96 -1.52
CA LYS A 251 -19.50 -4.88 -1.56
C LYS A 251 -19.13 -6.31 -1.23
N TRP A 252 -17.89 -6.72 -1.47
CA TRP A 252 -17.37 -7.94 -0.90
C TRP A 252 -17.02 -7.67 0.58
N LYS A 253 -18.04 -7.39 1.38
CA LYS A 253 -17.92 -7.58 2.80
C LYS A 253 -17.90 -9.08 3.01
N PRO A 254 -16.83 -9.66 3.59
CA PRO A 254 -17.03 -10.90 4.31
C PRO A 254 -18.20 -10.57 5.23
N SER A 255 -19.22 -11.38 5.20
CA SER A 255 -20.43 -11.18 5.99
C SER A 255 -20.16 -11.17 7.51
N ASN A 256 -18.91 -11.21 7.91
CA ASN A 256 -18.47 -11.11 9.29
C ASN A 256 -17.08 -10.49 9.34
N HIS A 257 -16.88 -9.53 10.20
CA HIS A 257 -15.57 -9.12 10.64
C HIS A 257 -14.85 -10.36 11.18
N ILE A 258 -13.69 -10.67 10.62
CA ILE A 258 -12.79 -11.62 11.25
C ILE A 258 -12.04 -10.86 12.33
N GLY A 259 -12.56 -10.87 13.53
CA GLY A 259 -12.18 -9.94 14.58
C GLY A 259 -12.49 -8.51 14.17
N SER A 260 -11.57 -7.58 14.43
CA SER A 260 -11.66 -6.17 14.03
C SER A 260 -11.09 -5.87 12.65
N ARG A 261 -10.65 -6.88 11.88
CA ARG A 261 -9.92 -6.70 10.61
C ARG A 261 -10.80 -6.93 9.39
N THR A 262 -10.64 -6.08 8.37
CA THR A 262 -11.24 -6.24 7.05
C THR A 262 -10.17 -6.62 6.02
N PRO A 263 -10.41 -7.60 5.15
CA PRO A 263 -9.45 -7.97 4.10
C PRO A 263 -9.17 -6.80 3.16
N ARG A 264 -7.91 -6.64 2.80
CA ARG A 264 -7.45 -5.65 1.83
C ARG A 264 -7.85 -6.05 0.40
N PRO A 265 -7.94 -5.12 -0.55
CA PRO A 265 -8.33 -5.42 -1.93
C PRO A 265 -7.52 -6.56 -2.58
N HIS A 266 -6.19 -6.58 -2.41
CA HIS A 266 -5.34 -7.65 -2.94
C HIS A 266 -5.62 -9.02 -2.28
N GLN A 267 -6.00 -9.03 -0.99
CA GLN A 267 -6.38 -10.25 -0.28
C GLN A 267 -7.73 -10.77 -0.76
N VAL A 268 -8.67 -9.85 -0.99
CA VAL A 268 -9.98 -10.15 -1.58
C VAL A 268 -9.82 -10.85 -2.92
N ASN A 269 -9.03 -10.26 -3.82
CA ASN A 269 -8.81 -10.82 -5.15
C ASN A 269 -8.10 -12.19 -5.11
N ALA A 270 -7.08 -12.31 -4.26
CA ALA A 270 -6.43 -13.60 -4.08
C ALA A 270 -7.43 -14.67 -3.63
N LEU A 271 -8.34 -14.33 -2.72
CA LEU A 271 -9.39 -15.22 -2.25
C LEU A 271 -10.44 -15.52 -3.33
N GLU A 272 -10.88 -14.51 -4.09
CA GLU A 272 -11.80 -14.72 -5.21
C GLU A 272 -11.18 -15.60 -6.30
N THR A 273 -9.92 -15.36 -6.64
CA THR A 273 -9.18 -16.17 -7.62
C THR A 273 -9.01 -17.60 -7.10
N TRP A 274 -8.68 -17.77 -5.83
CA TRP A 274 -8.57 -19.07 -5.19
C TRP A 274 -9.91 -19.82 -5.20
N VAL A 275 -11.03 -19.15 -4.91
CA VAL A 275 -12.38 -19.74 -4.99
C VAL A 275 -12.71 -20.15 -6.44
N LYS A 276 -12.42 -19.28 -7.44
CA LYS A 276 -12.61 -19.58 -8.87
C LYS A 276 -11.80 -20.80 -9.31
N ASN A 277 -10.63 -21.03 -8.70
CA ASN A 277 -9.77 -22.17 -8.96
C ASN A 277 -10.09 -23.39 -8.04
N ASN A 278 -11.34 -23.55 -7.65
CA ASN A 278 -11.79 -24.64 -6.78
C ASN A 278 -11.02 -24.71 -5.45
N ARG A 279 -10.67 -23.54 -4.89
CA ARG A 279 -9.93 -23.39 -3.63
C ARG A 279 -8.56 -24.08 -3.64
N ARG A 280 -7.89 -24.02 -4.80
CA ARG A 280 -6.53 -24.54 -5.00
C ARG A 280 -5.64 -23.44 -5.54
N GLY A 281 -4.43 -23.32 -5.00
CA GLY A 281 -3.45 -22.34 -5.46
C GLY A 281 -2.46 -21.94 -4.40
N ILE A 282 -1.58 -21.02 -4.75
CA ILE A 282 -0.58 -20.42 -3.88
C ILE A 282 -0.92 -18.94 -3.74
N PHE A 283 -1.00 -18.44 -2.52
CA PHE A 283 -1.08 -17.00 -2.27
C PHE A 283 0.32 -16.39 -2.32
N GLU A 284 0.66 -15.83 -3.46
CA GLU A 284 1.95 -15.21 -3.72
C GLU A 284 1.90 -13.74 -3.32
N HIS A 285 2.20 -13.48 -2.07
CA HIS A 285 2.15 -12.15 -1.47
C HIS A 285 3.51 -11.72 -0.94
N ALA A 286 3.86 -10.44 -1.08
CA ALA A 286 5.08 -9.87 -0.53
C ALA A 286 5.13 -9.99 1.01
N THR A 287 6.33 -9.90 1.59
CA THR A 287 6.50 -9.87 3.05
C THR A 287 5.79 -8.64 3.64
N GLY A 288 5.05 -8.83 4.74
CA GLY A 288 4.29 -7.75 5.38
C GLY A 288 2.93 -7.42 4.73
N SER A 289 2.54 -8.06 3.62
CA SER A 289 1.24 -7.85 2.96
C SER A 289 0.04 -8.46 3.69
N GLY A 290 0.27 -9.20 4.78
CA GLY A 290 -0.78 -9.86 5.55
C GLY A 290 -1.15 -11.25 5.03
N LYS A 291 -0.18 -12.05 4.55
CA LYS A 291 -0.38 -13.45 4.11
C LYS A 291 -1.17 -14.30 5.11
N THR A 292 -0.80 -14.22 6.39
CA THR A 292 -1.45 -14.95 7.47
C THR A 292 -2.92 -14.57 7.57
N PHE A 293 -3.25 -13.29 7.47
CA PHE A 293 -4.63 -12.84 7.50
C PHE A 293 -5.44 -13.31 6.27
N THR A 294 -4.82 -13.33 5.07
CA THR A 294 -5.46 -13.93 3.88
C THR A 294 -5.80 -15.40 4.09
N ALA A 295 -4.88 -16.16 4.69
CA ALA A 295 -5.14 -17.57 5.04
C ALA A 295 -6.24 -17.71 6.11
N MET A 296 -6.32 -16.81 7.08
CA MET A 296 -7.44 -16.79 8.05
C MET A 296 -8.78 -16.51 7.39
N CYS A 297 -8.83 -15.67 6.36
CA CYS A 297 -10.03 -15.47 5.56
C CYS A 297 -10.43 -16.76 4.81
N ALA A 298 -9.46 -17.52 4.31
CA ALA A 298 -9.73 -18.83 3.70
C ALA A 298 -10.23 -19.87 4.73
N ILE A 299 -9.69 -19.85 5.94
CA ILE A 299 -10.17 -20.69 7.06
C ILE A 299 -11.63 -20.36 7.40
N HIS A 300 -11.95 -19.07 7.50
CA HIS A 300 -13.32 -18.64 7.75
C HIS A 300 -14.29 -19.05 6.61
N ASP A 301 -13.84 -19.05 5.35
CA ASP A 301 -14.63 -19.57 4.23
C ASP A 301 -14.86 -21.10 4.35
N ALA A 302 -13.88 -21.85 4.85
CA ALA A 302 -14.05 -23.29 5.15
C ALA A 302 -15.08 -23.53 6.27
N PHE A 303 -15.08 -22.70 7.31
CA PHE A 303 -16.07 -22.78 8.39
C PHE A 303 -17.51 -22.60 7.88
N LYS A 304 -17.74 -21.68 6.93
CA LYS A 304 -19.06 -21.50 6.30
C LYS A 304 -19.55 -22.74 5.56
N ARG A 305 -18.64 -23.63 5.19
CA ARG A 305 -18.95 -24.91 4.56
C ARG A 305 -18.95 -26.10 5.53
N ASN A 306 -18.78 -25.81 6.83
CA ASN A 306 -18.64 -26.85 7.90
C ASN A 306 -17.45 -27.79 7.67
N GLU A 307 -16.36 -27.28 7.04
CA GLU A 307 -15.16 -28.07 6.79
C GLU A 307 -14.20 -28.01 7.98
N VAL A 308 -13.50 -29.11 8.23
CA VAL A 308 -12.39 -29.16 9.18
C VAL A 308 -11.14 -28.58 8.49
N VAL A 309 -10.38 -27.76 9.21
CA VAL A 309 -9.21 -27.08 8.68
C VAL A 309 -7.93 -27.72 9.23
N LEU A 310 -7.01 -28.08 8.34
CA LEU A 310 -5.65 -28.47 8.69
C LEU A 310 -4.66 -27.38 8.26
N VAL A 311 -3.93 -26.83 9.22
CA VAL A 311 -2.84 -25.86 8.99
C VAL A 311 -1.51 -26.55 9.24
N LEU A 312 -0.66 -26.60 8.21
CA LEU A 312 0.67 -27.17 8.27
C LEU A 312 1.73 -26.05 8.24
N VAL A 313 2.66 -26.12 9.17
CA VAL A 313 3.75 -25.14 9.29
C VAL A 313 5.12 -25.82 9.33
N PRO A 314 6.18 -25.18 8.81
CA PRO A 314 7.50 -25.82 8.72
C PRO A 314 8.25 -25.90 10.06
N SER A 315 7.89 -25.11 11.07
CA SER A 315 8.62 -25.09 12.35
C SER A 315 7.71 -24.96 13.57
N ARG A 316 8.27 -25.32 14.75
CA ARG A 316 7.57 -25.18 16.05
C ARG A 316 7.30 -23.73 16.42
N ASP A 317 8.19 -22.83 16.08
CA ASP A 317 8.00 -21.39 16.37
C ASP A 317 6.83 -20.83 15.56
N LEU A 318 6.72 -21.21 14.29
CA LEU A 318 5.56 -20.88 13.46
C LEU A 318 4.27 -21.54 13.95
N LEU A 319 4.33 -22.76 14.51
CA LEU A 319 3.17 -23.39 15.12
C LEU A 319 2.61 -22.54 16.28
N LYS A 320 3.48 -22.06 17.16
CA LYS A 320 3.11 -21.18 18.28
C LYS A 320 2.58 -19.82 17.81
N GLN A 321 3.22 -19.26 16.79
CA GLN A 321 2.77 -18.00 16.20
C GLN A 321 1.38 -18.14 15.59
N TRP A 322 1.15 -19.18 14.79
CA TRP A 322 -0.15 -19.45 14.18
C TRP A 322 -1.24 -19.74 15.20
N ASP A 323 -0.97 -20.53 16.25
CA ASP A 323 -1.92 -20.78 17.34
C ASP A 323 -2.37 -19.47 18.00
N ARG A 324 -1.43 -18.59 18.31
CA ARG A 324 -1.71 -17.27 18.88
C ARG A 324 -2.55 -16.41 17.94
N GLU A 325 -2.08 -16.22 16.70
CA GLU A 325 -2.75 -15.35 15.73
C GLU A 325 -4.15 -15.84 15.38
N LEU A 326 -4.38 -17.16 15.29
CA LEU A 326 -5.69 -17.74 15.05
C LEU A 326 -6.65 -17.43 16.21
N ARG A 327 -6.21 -17.62 17.45
CA ARG A 327 -7.05 -17.35 18.65
C ARG A 327 -7.34 -15.86 18.83
N GLU A 328 -6.41 -14.99 18.44
CA GLU A 328 -6.57 -13.53 18.52
C GLU A 328 -7.46 -12.99 17.39
N THR A 329 -7.48 -13.64 16.24
CA THR A 329 -8.17 -13.14 15.05
C THR A 329 -9.54 -13.78 14.83
N LEU A 330 -9.66 -15.10 15.04
CA LEU A 330 -10.92 -15.82 14.91
C LEU A 330 -11.65 -15.81 16.26
N LEU A 331 -12.52 -14.84 16.46
CA LEU A 331 -13.26 -14.62 17.72
C LEU A 331 -14.64 -15.27 17.71
N GLU A 332 -14.89 -16.26 16.84
CA GLU A 332 -16.18 -16.95 16.75
C GLU A 332 -16.40 -17.89 17.92
N ASP A 333 -17.65 -18.02 18.35
CA ASP A 333 -18.03 -19.01 19.35
C ASP A 333 -17.84 -20.43 18.81
N LYS A 334 -17.27 -21.32 19.63
CA LYS A 334 -17.11 -22.74 19.34
C LYS A 334 -16.06 -23.13 18.30
N ILE A 335 -14.92 -22.45 18.27
CA ILE A 335 -13.74 -22.94 17.56
C ILE A 335 -12.89 -23.81 18.48
N TYR A 336 -12.62 -25.04 18.03
CA TYR A 336 -11.76 -25.99 18.74
C TYR A 336 -10.44 -26.14 18.04
N TYR A 337 -9.34 -26.11 18.80
CA TYR A 337 -7.96 -26.17 18.31
C TYR A 337 -7.27 -27.45 18.78
N LEU A 338 -6.74 -28.25 17.87
CA LEU A 338 -5.87 -29.37 18.15
C LEU A 338 -4.46 -29.09 17.68
N LEU A 339 -3.53 -28.94 18.63
CA LEU A 339 -2.12 -28.75 18.32
C LEU A 339 -1.43 -30.11 18.24
N CYS A 340 -0.76 -30.36 17.12
CA CYS A 340 -0.02 -31.58 16.85
C CYS A 340 1.47 -31.23 16.65
N GLY A 341 2.27 -31.48 17.68
CA GLY A 341 3.69 -31.12 17.75
C GLY A 341 4.01 -30.31 19.01
N ASP A 342 5.23 -29.78 19.12
CA ASP A 342 5.70 -28.97 20.24
C ASP A 342 5.42 -29.60 21.63
N ASN A 343 5.73 -30.87 21.78
CA ASN A 343 5.50 -31.68 23.00
C ASN A 343 4.02 -31.94 23.37
N ASN A 344 3.07 -31.52 22.53
CA ASN A 344 1.67 -31.91 22.71
C ASN A 344 1.45 -33.31 22.11
N ASN A 345 1.04 -34.28 22.93
CA ASN A 345 0.75 -35.67 22.56
C ASN A 345 -0.73 -36.01 22.62
N GLU A 346 -1.62 -35.07 22.91
CA GLU A 346 -3.07 -35.33 23.00
C GLU A 346 -3.63 -35.89 21.69
N TRP A 347 -3.12 -35.46 20.57
CA TRP A 347 -3.51 -35.91 19.24
C TRP A 347 -3.14 -37.38 18.97
N LYS A 348 -2.17 -37.96 19.71
CA LYS A 348 -1.75 -39.37 19.58
C LYS A 348 -2.69 -40.36 20.28
N LYS A 349 -3.63 -39.89 21.07
CA LYS A 349 -4.62 -40.77 21.71
C LYS A 349 -5.46 -41.46 20.63
N PRO A 350 -5.68 -42.77 20.73
CA PRO A 350 -6.47 -43.53 19.76
C PRO A 350 -7.81 -42.85 19.46
N GLY A 351 -8.13 -42.68 18.20
CA GLY A 351 -9.38 -42.09 17.76
C GLY A 351 -9.48 -40.56 17.82
N THR A 352 -8.47 -39.84 18.34
CA THR A 352 -8.50 -38.36 18.42
C THR A 352 -8.54 -37.75 17.04
N LEU A 353 -7.58 -38.04 16.16
CA LEU A 353 -7.54 -37.49 14.81
C LEU A 353 -8.78 -37.89 14.00
N SER A 354 -9.22 -39.17 14.09
CA SER A 354 -10.42 -39.61 13.40
C SER A 354 -11.68 -38.87 13.88
N SER A 355 -11.80 -38.57 15.18
CA SER A 355 -12.93 -37.81 15.71
C SER A 355 -12.85 -36.31 15.31
N TRP A 356 -11.66 -35.78 15.15
CA TRP A 356 -11.46 -34.41 14.76
C TRP A 356 -11.67 -34.17 13.26
N THR A 357 -11.41 -35.15 12.41
CA THR A 357 -11.59 -35.11 10.96
C THR A 357 -12.96 -35.63 10.50
N SER A 358 -13.74 -36.27 11.37
CA SER A 358 -15.12 -36.65 11.07
C SER A 358 -16.04 -35.42 11.00
N ASP A 359 -17.18 -35.55 10.32
CA ASP A 359 -18.19 -34.51 10.19
C ASP A 359 -18.59 -33.98 11.58
N GLY A 360 -18.32 -32.73 11.85
CA GLY A 360 -18.42 -32.11 13.18
C GLY A 360 -19.72 -31.36 13.46
N GLY A 361 -20.68 -31.38 12.57
CA GLY A 361 -21.91 -30.59 12.72
C GLY A 361 -21.62 -29.08 12.78
N SER A 362 -22.16 -28.38 13.76
CA SER A 362 -22.03 -26.91 13.90
C SER A 362 -20.77 -26.45 14.64
N THR A 363 -19.74 -27.29 14.79
CA THR A 363 -18.50 -26.93 15.50
C THR A 363 -17.35 -26.71 14.53
N HIS A 364 -16.67 -25.57 14.66
CA HIS A 364 -15.48 -25.26 13.85
C HIS A 364 -14.24 -25.91 14.46
N ARG A 365 -13.46 -26.61 13.66
CA ARG A 365 -12.28 -27.34 14.12
C ARG A 365 -11.06 -26.97 13.29
N ILE A 366 -9.96 -26.66 13.99
CA ILE A 366 -8.66 -26.38 13.39
C ILE A 366 -7.65 -27.36 13.97
N ILE A 367 -6.97 -28.10 13.11
CA ILE A 367 -5.81 -28.92 13.45
C ILE A 367 -4.57 -28.14 13.01
N LEU A 368 -3.67 -27.85 13.93
CA LEU A 368 -2.37 -27.25 13.67
C LEU A 368 -1.27 -28.30 13.83
N ALA A 369 -0.46 -28.49 12.79
CA ALA A 369 0.65 -29.45 12.87
C ALA A 369 1.92 -28.88 12.23
N THR A 370 3.09 -29.30 12.73
CA THR A 370 4.32 -29.13 11.96
C THR A 370 4.35 -30.13 10.80
N MET A 371 5.03 -29.78 9.70
CA MET A 371 5.18 -30.68 8.55
C MET A 371 5.80 -32.02 8.96
N ASP A 372 6.81 -32.01 9.85
CA ASP A 372 7.43 -33.22 10.38
C ASP A 372 6.43 -34.12 11.13
N THR A 373 5.57 -33.50 11.94
CA THR A 373 4.51 -34.25 12.66
C THR A 373 3.49 -34.83 11.69
N ALA A 374 3.06 -34.03 10.71
CA ALA A 374 2.06 -34.46 9.73
C ALA A 374 2.55 -35.57 8.80
N CYS A 375 3.87 -35.69 8.60
CA CYS A 375 4.48 -36.78 7.84
C CYS A 375 4.73 -38.04 8.68
N SER A 376 4.46 -38.02 10.00
CA SER A 376 4.67 -39.21 10.86
C SER A 376 3.58 -40.27 10.63
N GLU A 377 3.95 -41.54 10.82
CA GLU A 377 3.02 -42.65 10.69
C GLU A 377 1.83 -42.53 11.64
N ASP A 378 2.04 -41.97 12.84
CA ASP A 378 0.99 -41.79 13.86
C ASP A 378 -0.05 -40.73 13.42
N PHE A 379 0.31 -39.82 12.53
CA PHE A 379 -0.59 -38.75 12.04
C PHE A 379 -1.35 -39.19 10.77
N VAL A 380 -0.77 -40.03 9.94
CA VAL A 380 -1.33 -40.45 8.64
C VAL A 380 -2.25 -41.65 8.79
N LYS A 381 -2.11 -42.47 9.83
CA LYS A 381 -3.00 -43.59 10.18
C LYS A 381 -4.32 -43.11 10.78
#